data_c1537e7ce5677f57ca45d7b2fa85c3a9
#
_entry.id   c1537e7ce5677f57ca45d7b2fa85c3a9
#
_cell.length_a   1.000
_cell.length_b   1.000
_cell.length_c   1.000
_cell.angle_alpha   90.00
_cell.angle_beta   90.00
_cell.angle_gamma   90.00
#
_symmetry.space_group_name_H-M   'P 1'
#
loop_
_entity.id
_entity.type
_entity.pdbx_description
1 polymer ?
#
loop_
_entity_poly.entity_id
_entity_poly.type
_entity_poly.pdbx_seq_one_letter_code
_entity_poly.pdbx_strand_id
1 'polypeptide(L)'
;MLVGVATAGGVGGQDSGPDPATTPFSAHSTTSPSVDGETWTLTVTMDDEAVENGTTMLLTTQICTNDGVCDPPVTQDATVSDDGSVHTVTVTPPEDHTYVNWRAKMTYSDGEEESHPAGDWYKTWSNCYYDDGAWGGENANADGCIEEEESPGPGFALSLVALTVAAAAIGRRSGDA
;
A
#
# COMPACT_ATOMS: atom_id res chain seq x y z
N MET A 1 0.17 42.43 -3.96
CA MET A 1 0.40 41.40 -4.98
C MET A 1 0.26 40.06 -4.27
N LEU A 2 -0.90 39.39 -4.44
CA LEU A 2 -1.12 38.04 -3.93
C LEU A 2 -0.62 37.06 -5.01
N VAL A 3 0.45 36.34 -4.70
CA VAL A 3 0.91 35.22 -5.52
C VAL A 3 -0.01 34.04 -5.20
N GLY A 4 -0.93 33.76 -6.08
CA GLY A 4 -1.74 32.55 -6.02
C GLY A 4 -0.84 31.36 -6.27
N VAL A 5 -0.67 30.48 -5.28
CA VAL A 5 -0.13 29.14 -5.47
C VAL A 5 -1.21 28.35 -6.21
N ALA A 6 -1.00 28.12 -7.49
CA ALA A 6 -1.78 27.12 -8.22
C ALA A 6 -1.34 25.76 -7.69
N THR A 7 -2.16 25.16 -6.83
CA THR A 7 -2.06 23.72 -6.59
C THR A 7 -2.48 23.05 -7.90
N ALA A 8 -1.53 22.48 -8.60
CA ALA A 8 -1.84 21.51 -9.64
C ALA A 8 -2.61 20.38 -8.93
N GLY A 9 -3.93 20.37 -9.11
CA GLY A 9 -4.73 19.23 -8.68
C GLY A 9 -4.28 18.03 -9.48
N GLY A 10 -3.52 17.12 -8.87
CA GLY A 10 -3.14 15.87 -9.47
C GLY A 10 -4.42 15.11 -9.84
N VAL A 11 -4.53 14.71 -11.07
CA VAL A 11 -5.54 13.79 -11.54
C VAL A 11 -5.10 12.43 -10.99
N GLY A 12 -5.87 11.86 -10.07
CA GLY A 12 -5.48 10.63 -9.35
C GLY A 12 -5.00 10.87 -7.91
N GLY A 13 -4.72 9.80 -7.19
CA GLY A 13 -4.07 9.83 -5.87
C GLY A 13 -4.98 10.09 -4.67
N GLN A 14 -6.29 10.15 -4.85
CA GLN A 14 -7.21 10.22 -3.73
C GLN A 14 -7.79 8.84 -3.42
N ASP A 15 -7.53 8.32 -2.24
CA ASP A 15 -8.11 7.07 -1.77
C ASP A 15 -9.64 7.18 -1.69
N SER A 16 -10.30 6.06 -1.94
CA SER A 16 -11.74 5.93 -1.79
C SER A 16 -12.11 4.76 -0.91
N GLY A 17 -13.21 4.88 -0.19
CA GLY A 17 -13.71 3.85 0.71
C GLY A 17 -15.22 3.97 0.92
N PRO A 18 -15.83 3.02 1.64
CA PRO A 18 -17.26 3.03 1.93
C PRO A 18 -17.63 4.20 2.84
N ASP A 19 -18.79 4.77 2.57
CA ASP A 19 -19.45 5.70 3.48
C ASP A 19 -20.30 4.90 4.48
N PRO A 20 -20.02 4.97 5.79
CA PRO A 20 -20.82 4.27 6.80
C PRO A 20 -22.31 4.63 6.81
N ALA A 21 -22.68 5.80 6.26
CA ALA A 21 -24.08 6.21 6.19
C ALA A 21 -24.87 5.50 5.09
N THR A 22 -24.19 4.85 4.13
CA THR A 22 -24.82 4.26 2.94
C THR A 22 -24.40 2.82 2.67
N THR A 23 -23.57 2.25 3.53
CA THR A 23 -23.07 0.87 3.41
C THR A 23 -23.25 0.13 4.73
N PRO A 24 -23.28 -1.23 4.74
CA PRO A 24 -23.38 -2.02 5.97
C PRO A 24 -22.03 -2.15 6.70
N PHE A 25 -21.21 -1.09 6.65
CA PHE A 25 -19.91 -1.05 7.32
C PHE A 25 -19.84 0.10 8.30
N SER A 26 -19.53 -0.19 9.57
CA SER A 26 -19.32 0.82 10.60
C SER A 26 -17.95 1.51 10.49
N ALA A 27 -16.95 0.81 9.95
CA ALA A 27 -15.60 1.33 9.75
C ALA A 27 -14.82 0.59 8.65
N HIS A 28 -13.83 1.25 8.09
CA HIS A 28 -12.77 0.64 7.31
C HIS A 28 -11.44 1.34 7.54
N SER A 29 -10.35 0.66 7.28
CA SER A 29 -9.01 1.24 7.22
C SER A 29 -8.14 0.49 6.22
N THR A 30 -7.24 1.22 5.57
CA THR A 30 -6.22 0.68 4.68
C THR A 30 -4.84 1.22 5.05
N THR A 31 -3.78 0.46 4.76
CA THR A 31 -2.44 1.03 4.72
C THR A 31 -2.37 2.03 3.56
N SER A 32 -2.22 3.32 3.86
CA SER A 32 -2.18 4.37 2.84
C SER A 32 -1.02 5.36 3.12
N PRO A 33 -0.27 5.72 2.06
CA PRO A 33 -0.29 5.12 0.73
C PRO A 33 0.13 3.64 0.75
N SER A 34 -0.20 2.88 -0.31
CA SER A 34 0.41 1.57 -0.50
C SER A 34 1.83 1.72 -1.04
N VAL A 35 2.73 0.81 -0.66
CA VAL A 35 4.16 0.88 -1.01
C VAL A 35 4.59 -0.41 -1.68
N ASP A 36 5.41 -0.31 -2.73
CA ASP A 36 5.96 -1.43 -3.48
C ASP A 36 6.70 -2.41 -2.55
N GLY A 37 6.37 -3.70 -2.66
CA GLY A 37 7.01 -4.76 -1.87
C GLY A 37 6.67 -4.77 -0.38
N GLU A 38 5.91 -3.79 0.14
CA GLU A 38 5.49 -3.76 1.53
C GLU A 38 4.10 -4.36 1.74
N THR A 39 3.81 -4.76 2.98
CA THR A 39 2.50 -5.32 3.31
C THR A 39 1.43 -4.23 3.35
N TRP A 40 0.50 -4.28 2.43
CA TRP A 40 -0.74 -3.51 2.49
C TRP A 40 -1.81 -4.27 3.25
N THR A 41 -2.49 -3.60 4.15
CA THR A 41 -3.55 -4.18 5.00
C THR A 41 -4.86 -3.45 4.77
N LEU A 42 -5.94 -4.21 4.61
CA LEU A 42 -7.32 -3.73 4.63
C LEU A 42 -8.05 -4.35 5.81
N THR A 43 -8.68 -3.52 6.61
CA THR A 43 -9.62 -3.95 7.66
C THR A 43 -10.98 -3.32 7.38
N VAL A 44 -12.03 -4.14 7.38
CA VAL A 44 -13.43 -3.72 7.23
C VAL A 44 -14.21 -4.23 8.42
N THR A 45 -14.99 -3.36 9.05
CA THR A 45 -15.90 -3.70 10.16
C THR A 45 -17.33 -3.61 9.67
N MET A 46 -18.07 -4.70 9.73
CA MET A 46 -19.52 -4.70 9.49
C MET A 46 -20.25 -3.94 10.59
N ASP A 47 -21.40 -3.37 10.31
CA ASP A 47 -22.25 -2.81 11.33
C ASP A 47 -22.94 -3.91 12.17
N ASP A 48 -23.45 -3.53 13.34
CA ASP A 48 -24.06 -4.47 14.26
C ASP A 48 -25.30 -5.16 13.65
N GLU A 49 -26.05 -4.46 12.81
CA GLU A 49 -27.24 -5.00 12.16
C GLU A 49 -26.89 -6.11 11.16
N ALA A 50 -25.83 -5.91 10.37
CA ALA A 50 -25.35 -6.93 9.43
C ALA A 50 -24.86 -8.17 10.18
N VAL A 51 -24.12 -8.01 11.26
CA VAL A 51 -23.63 -9.13 12.10
C VAL A 51 -24.78 -9.89 12.76
N GLU A 52 -25.72 -9.19 13.41
CA GLU A 52 -26.87 -9.79 14.09
C GLU A 52 -27.78 -10.55 13.11
N ASN A 53 -27.89 -10.10 11.88
CA ASN A 53 -28.64 -10.75 10.81
C ASN A 53 -27.92 -11.95 10.17
N GLY A 54 -26.70 -12.28 10.62
CA GLY A 54 -25.92 -13.40 10.11
C GLY A 54 -25.38 -13.18 8.70
N THR A 55 -25.15 -11.92 8.30
CA THR A 55 -24.52 -11.55 7.04
C THR A 55 -23.05 -12.01 7.05
N THR A 56 -22.58 -12.50 5.91
CA THR A 56 -21.18 -12.86 5.70
C THR A 56 -20.52 -11.96 4.66
N MET A 57 -19.20 -11.77 4.75
CA MET A 57 -18.46 -10.88 3.86
C MET A 57 -17.24 -11.57 3.27
N LEU A 58 -17.04 -11.38 1.97
CA LEU A 58 -15.82 -11.72 1.25
C LEU A 58 -15.14 -10.44 0.75
N LEU A 59 -13.83 -10.34 0.97
CA LEU A 59 -13.02 -9.23 0.47
C LEU A 59 -12.26 -9.67 -0.79
N THR A 60 -12.34 -8.86 -1.84
CA THR A 60 -11.64 -9.10 -3.11
C THR A 60 -10.72 -7.92 -3.38
N THR A 61 -9.49 -8.21 -3.78
CA THR A 61 -8.49 -7.21 -4.20
C THR A 61 -8.12 -7.38 -5.67
N GLN A 62 -7.63 -6.31 -6.27
CA GLN A 62 -7.04 -6.28 -7.60
C GLN A 62 -5.93 -5.25 -7.61
N ILE A 63 -4.75 -5.60 -8.10
CA ILE A 63 -3.62 -4.69 -8.19
C ILE A 63 -3.47 -4.24 -9.63
N CYS A 64 -3.26 -2.94 -9.83
CA CYS A 64 -2.99 -2.34 -11.14
C CYS A 64 -1.61 -1.70 -11.12
N THR A 65 -0.92 -1.76 -12.24
CA THR A 65 0.46 -1.27 -12.43
C THR A 65 0.51 0.00 -13.27
N ASN A 66 1.61 0.72 -13.22
CA ASN A 66 1.81 2.01 -13.89
C ASN A 66 1.80 1.93 -15.43
N ASP A 67 1.88 0.73 -16.00
CA ASP A 67 1.66 0.48 -17.43
C ASP A 67 0.17 0.35 -17.82
N GLY A 68 -0.74 0.51 -16.85
CA GLY A 68 -2.19 0.46 -17.03
C GLY A 68 -2.77 -0.94 -17.08
N VAL A 69 -2.02 -1.97 -16.70
CA VAL A 69 -2.50 -3.35 -16.62
C VAL A 69 -2.96 -3.66 -15.19
N CYS A 70 -4.07 -4.36 -15.06
CA CYS A 70 -4.56 -4.85 -13.78
C CYS A 70 -4.54 -6.38 -13.76
N ASP A 71 -4.09 -6.94 -12.65
CA ASP A 71 -4.18 -8.37 -12.40
C ASP A 71 -5.64 -8.84 -12.31
N PRO A 72 -5.92 -10.13 -12.54
CA PRO A 72 -7.25 -10.68 -12.24
C PRO A 72 -7.61 -10.46 -10.76
N PRO A 73 -8.88 -10.11 -10.47
CA PRO A 73 -9.34 -9.97 -9.09
C PRO A 73 -9.19 -11.27 -8.29
N VAL A 74 -8.73 -11.16 -7.04
CA VAL A 74 -8.52 -12.29 -6.13
C VAL A 74 -9.34 -12.09 -4.87
N THR A 75 -10.20 -13.08 -4.55
CA THR A 75 -10.84 -13.13 -3.22
C THR A 75 -9.81 -13.57 -2.20
N GLN A 76 -9.65 -12.78 -1.14
CA GLN A 76 -8.63 -12.96 -0.13
C GLN A 76 -9.14 -13.84 1.03
N ASP A 77 -8.25 -14.62 1.62
CA ASP A 77 -8.50 -15.32 2.88
C ASP A 77 -8.42 -14.31 4.03
N ALA A 78 -9.58 -13.84 4.52
CA ALA A 78 -9.64 -12.87 5.59
C ALA A 78 -9.42 -13.52 6.97
N THR A 79 -8.66 -12.86 7.83
CA THR A 79 -8.72 -13.11 9.27
C THR A 79 -9.97 -12.42 9.81
N VAL A 80 -10.84 -13.21 10.46
CA VAL A 80 -12.13 -12.72 10.99
C VAL A 80 -12.11 -12.73 12.50
N SER A 81 -12.64 -11.67 13.15
CA SER A 81 -12.79 -11.60 14.61
C SER A 81 -13.76 -12.68 15.14
N ASP A 82 -13.67 -13.00 16.44
CA ASP A 82 -14.48 -14.04 17.07
C ASP A 82 -15.99 -13.77 16.98
N ASP A 83 -16.39 -12.51 16.95
CA ASP A 83 -17.77 -12.06 16.78
C ASP A 83 -18.21 -11.95 15.32
N GLY A 84 -17.31 -12.18 14.38
CA GLY A 84 -17.58 -12.10 12.94
C GLY A 84 -17.64 -10.69 12.36
N SER A 85 -17.45 -9.65 13.16
CA SER A 85 -17.64 -8.25 12.72
C SER A 85 -16.47 -7.70 11.93
N VAL A 86 -15.23 -8.04 12.28
CA VAL A 86 -14.02 -7.46 11.69
C VAL A 86 -13.34 -8.45 10.75
N HIS A 87 -13.11 -8.02 9.52
CA HIS A 87 -12.41 -8.79 8.50
C HIS A 87 -11.13 -8.07 8.11
N THR A 88 -10.00 -8.76 8.19
CA THR A 88 -8.69 -8.21 7.82
C THR A 88 -8.04 -9.08 6.74
N VAL A 89 -7.56 -8.43 5.68
CA VAL A 89 -6.78 -9.07 4.62
C VAL A 89 -5.47 -8.31 4.42
N THR A 90 -4.46 -9.02 3.92
CA THR A 90 -3.16 -8.44 3.59
C THR A 90 -2.72 -8.90 2.21
N VAL A 91 -2.13 -7.98 1.45
CA VAL A 91 -1.46 -8.28 0.18
C VAL A 91 -0.14 -7.53 0.13
N THR A 92 0.80 -8.01 -0.70
CA THR A 92 2.05 -7.30 -0.97
C THR A 92 2.02 -6.88 -2.42
N PRO A 93 1.77 -5.58 -2.72
CA PRO A 93 1.79 -5.09 -4.07
C PRO A 93 3.17 -5.29 -4.71
N PRO A 94 3.25 -5.66 -5.99
CA PRO A 94 4.52 -5.76 -6.70
C PRO A 94 5.14 -4.36 -6.90
N GLU A 95 6.39 -4.35 -7.35
CA GLU A 95 7.03 -3.14 -7.84
C GLU A 95 6.19 -2.50 -8.96
N ASP A 96 6.22 -1.18 -9.03
CA ASP A 96 5.56 -0.40 -10.08
C ASP A 96 4.03 -0.46 -10.08
N HIS A 97 3.40 -0.72 -8.91
CA HIS A 97 1.95 -0.69 -8.82
C HIS A 97 1.42 0.74 -8.70
N THR A 98 0.27 0.99 -9.35
CA THR A 98 -0.44 2.28 -9.33
C THR A 98 -1.35 2.40 -8.11
N TYR A 99 -2.13 1.35 -7.86
CA TYR A 99 -3.08 1.29 -6.74
C TYR A 99 -3.50 -0.15 -6.44
N VAL A 100 -4.00 -0.33 -5.23
CA VAL A 100 -4.73 -1.53 -4.81
C VAL A 100 -6.21 -1.21 -4.85
N ASN A 101 -6.93 -1.88 -5.75
CA ASN A 101 -8.39 -1.91 -5.79
C ASN A 101 -8.90 -2.92 -4.77
N TRP A 102 -10.02 -2.63 -4.12
CA TRP A 102 -10.70 -3.59 -3.27
C TRP A 102 -12.21 -3.41 -3.28
N ARG A 103 -12.92 -4.47 -2.98
CA ARG A 103 -14.38 -4.48 -2.79
C ARG A 103 -14.80 -5.55 -1.80
N ALA A 104 -15.94 -5.34 -1.17
CA ALA A 104 -16.59 -6.31 -0.31
C ALA A 104 -17.80 -6.90 -1.04
N LYS A 105 -17.99 -8.22 -0.93
CA LYS A 105 -19.21 -8.92 -1.35
C LYS A 105 -19.91 -9.42 -0.10
N MET A 106 -21.09 -8.91 0.15
CA MET A 106 -21.96 -9.31 1.25
C MET A 106 -22.89 -10.43 0.79
N THR A 107 -23.12 -11.42 1.65
CA THR A 107 -24.15 -12.42 1.46
C THR A 107 -25.08 -12.39 2.69
N TYR A 108 -26.31 -11.99 2.47
CA TYR A 108 -27.31 -11.85 3.52
C TYR A 108 -27.94 -13.19 3.90
N SER A 109 -28.64 -13.24 5.04
CA SER A 109 -29.23 -14.48 5.57
C SER A 109 -30.32 -15.11 4.68
N ASP A 110 -30.95 -14.33 3.81
CA ASP A 110 -31.89 -14.79 2.79
C ASP A 110 -31.23 -15.31 1.51
N GLY A 111 -29.90 -15.18 1.42
CA GLY A 111 -29.08 -15.60 0.27
C GLY A 111 -28.93 -14.54 -0.81
N GLU A 112 -29.45 -13.31 -0.59
CA GLU A 112 -29.17 -12.20 -1.49
C GLU A 112 -27.69 -11.80 -1.37
N GLU A 113 -27.11 -11.35 -2.49
CA GLU A 113 -25.71 -10.95 -2.57
C GLU A 113 -25.62 -9.49 -3.07
N GLU A 114 -24.76 -8.71 -2.42
CA GLU A 114 -24.49 -7.34 -2.79
C GLU A 114 -22.99 -7.04 -2.78
N SER A 115 -22.53 -6.25 -3.74
CA SER A 115 -21.14 -5.81 -3.81
C SER A 115 -21.01 -4.34 -3.46
N HIS A 116 -20.04 -4.00 -2.65
CA HIS A 116 -19.68 -2.64 -2.27
C HIS A 116 -18.23 -2.33 -2.70
N PRO A 117 -18.05 -1.32 -3.56
CA PRO A 117 -19.07 -0.56 -4.26
C PRO A 117 -19.74 -1.39 -5.36
N ALA A 118 -20.98 -1.03 -5.71
CA ALA A 118 -21.70 -1.67 -6.81
C ALA A 118 -21.08 -1.29 -8.17
N GLY A 119 -20.54 -2.27 -8.88
CA GLY A 119 -20.02 -2.10 -10.24
C GLY A 119 -18.69 -1.36 -10.37
N ASP A 120 -18.01 -1.06 -9.27
CA ASP A 120 -16.74 -0.32 -9.22
C ASP A 120 -15.81 -0.90 -8.14
N TRP A 121 -14.74 -0.15 -7.78
CA TRP A 121 -13.75 -0.48 -6.78
C TRP A 121 -13.50 0.70 -5.84
N TYR A 122 -13.30 0.41 -4.58
CA TYR A 122 -12.56 1.30 -3.69
C TYR A 122 -11.08 1.21 -4.04
N LYS A 123 -10.31 2.26 -3.76
CA LYS A 123 -8.91 2.36 -4.14
C LYS A 123 -8.04 2.85 -3.00
N THR A 124 -6.85 2.28 -2.90
CA THR A 124 -5.72 2.86 -2.17
C THR A 124 -4.59 3.09 -3.15
N TRP A 125 -4.18 4.34 -3.30
CA TRP A 125 -3.12 4.72 -4.22
C TRP A 125 -1.73 4.39 -3.66
N SER A 126 -0.81 4.13 -4.57
CA SER A 126 0.61 3.95 -4.28
C SER A 126 1.27 5.27 -3.89
N ASN A 127 2.38 5.19 -3.16
CA ASN A 127 3.23 6.35 -2.88
C ASN A 127 3.95 6.88 -4.13
N CYS A 128 3.97 6.10 -5.22
CA CYS A 128 4.40 6.54 -6.54
C CYS A 128 3.55 5.87 -7.62
N TYR A 129 2.82 6.65 -8.40
CA TYR A 129 1.91 6.14 -9.42
C TYR A 129 1.96 6.97 -10.70
N TYR A 130 1.58 6.34 -11.82
CA TYR A 130 1.32 7.01 -13.09
C TYR A 130 -0.16 6.91 -13.43
N ASP A 131 -0.83 8.06 -13.60
CA ASP A 131 -2.25 8.13 -13.94
C ASP A 131 -2.52 9.32 -14.87
N ASP A 132 -3.34 9.09 -15.91
CA ASP A 132 -3.76 10.09 -16.90
C ASP A 132 -2.61 10.95 -17.48
N GLY A 133 -1.46 10.34 -17.70
CA GLY A 133 -0.31 10.99 -18.33
C GLY A 133 0.62 11.74 -17.37
N ALA A 134 0.44 11.60 -16.06
CA ALA A 134 1.24 12.26 -15.05
C ALA A 134 1.67 11.31 -13.93
N TRP A 135 2.89 11.52 -13.44
CA TRP A 135 3.37 10.86 -12.22
C TRP A 135 2.85 11.60 -10.99
N GLY A 136 2.50 10.85 -9.94
CA GLY A 136 2.00 11.39 -8.68
C GLY A 136 2.37 10.51 -7.48
N GLY A 137 2.04 10.98 -6.27
CA GLY A 137 2.44 10.36 -5.02
C GLY A 137 3.61 11.07 -4.37
N GLU A 138 3.89 10.73 -3.10
CA GLU A 138 4.94 11.40 -2.32
C GLU A 138 6.36 11.03 -2.77
N ASN A 139 6.51 9.85 -3.40
CA ASN A 139 7.77 9.33 -3.94
C ASN A 139 7.85 9.44 -5.47
N ALA A 140 7.17 10.43 -6.08
CA ALA A 140 7.21 10.68 -7.50
C ALA A 140 7.85 12.05 -7.82
N ASN A 141 8.43 12.13 -9.02
CA ASN A 141 8.83 13.38 -9.65
C ASN A 141 8.26 13.44 -11.10
N ALA A 142 8.63 14.43 -11.86
CA ALA A 142 8.12 14.59 -13.22
C ALA A 142 8.52 13.46 -14.19
N ASP A 143 9.58 12.72 -13.87
CA ASP A 143 10.19 11.72 -14.75
C ASP A 143 9.89 10.27 -14.29
N GLY A 144 9.33 10.08 -13.08
CA GLY A 144 9.03 8.74 -12.54
C GLY A 144 9.06 8.66 -11.02
N CYS A 145 9.10 7.43 -10.52
CA CYS A 145 9.30 7.14 -9.11
C CYS A 145 10.74 7.48 -8.69
N ILE A 146 10.87 8.02 -7.48
CA ILE A 146 12.17 8.31 -6.88
C ILE A 146 12.68 7.00 -6.28
N GLU A 147 13.74 6.43 -6.89
CA GLU A 147 14.43 5.30 -6.28
C GLU A 147 15.14 5.78 -5.01
N GLU A 148 14.83 5.18 -3.87
CA GLU A 148 15.64 5.38 -2.67
C GLU A 148 17.03 4.79 -2.95
N GLU A 149 18.05 5.66 -3.11
CA GLU A 149 19.44 5.19 -3.17
C GLU A 149 19.72 4.40 -1.88
N GLU A 150 19.91 3.08 -2.02
CA GLU A 150 20.38 2.24 -0.92
C GLU A 150 21.63 2.91 -0.31
N SER A 151 21.47 3.54 0.83
CA SER A 151 22.60 4.11 1.58
C SER A 151 23.61 3.00 1.82
N PRO A 152 24.85 3.11 1.34
CA PRO A 152 25.84 2.07 1.57
C PRO A 152 25.94 1.82 3.07
N GLY A 153 25.48 0.66 3.49
CA GLY A 153 25.40 0.28 4.91
C GLY A 153 26.74 0.50 5.60
N PRO A 154 26.77 0.67 6.94
CA PRO A 154 27.94 1.07 7.73
C PRO A 154 29.15 0.10 7.61
N GLY A 155 28.99 -1.02 6.88
CA GLY A 155 30.07 -1.98 6.64
C GLY A 155 31.23 -1.48 5.78
N PHE A 156 31.00 -0.55 4.86
CA PHE A 156 32.06 -0.04 3.99
C PHE A 156 33.05 0.90 4.70
N ALA A 157 32.56 1.70 5.65
CA ALA A 157 33.42 2.61 6.41
C ALA A 157 34.34 1.89 7.40
N LEU A 158 33.91 0.75 7.94
CA LEU A 158 34.72 -0.05 8.87
C LEU A 158 35.84 -0.85 8.19
N SER A 159 35.67 -1.20 6.92
CA SER A 159 36.68 -1.94 6.17
C SER A 159 37.92 -1.09 5.83
N LEU A 160 37.76 0.20 5.59
CA LEU A 160 38.86 1.11 5.29
C LEU A 160 39.71 1.45 6.54
N VAL A 161 39.09 1.51 7.72
CA VAL A 161 39.82 1.77 8.98
C VAL A 161 40.65 0.55 9.38
N ALA A 162 40.17 -0.69 9.15
CA ALA A 162 40.92 -1.90 9.46
C ALA A 162 42.18 -2.05 8.59
N LEU A 163 42.12 -1.65 7.34
CA LEU A 163 43.28 -1.70 6.41
C LEU A 163 44.37 -0.68 6.77
N THR A 164 44.02 0.49 7.25
CA THR A 164 44.99 1.51 7.64
C THR A 164 45.73 1.15 8.94
N VAL A 165 45.07 0.52 9.90
CA VAL A 165 45.72 0.07 11.15
C VAL A 165 46.67 -1.12 10.90
N ALA A 166 46.34 -2.04 9.98
CA ALA A 166 47.23 -3.16 9.63
C ALA A 166 48.50 -2.65 8.90
N ALA A 167 48.41 -1.67 8.05
CA ALA A 167 49.59 -1.09 7.36
C ALA A 167 50.53 -0.36 8.33
N ALA A 168 50.03 0.31 9.37
CA ALA A 168 50.82 0.98 10.37
C ALA A 168 51.56 0.00 11.33
N ALA A 169 51.00 -1.19 11.54
CA ALA A 169 51.61 -2.22 12.38
C ALA A 169 52.78 -2.93 11.68
N ILE A 170 52.72 -3.09 10.35
CA ILE A 170 53.79 -3.71 9.56
C ILE A 170 54.99 -2.79 9.39
N GLY A 171 54.76 -1.47 9.25
CA GLY A 171 55.81 -0.45 9.07
C GLY A 171 56.71 -0.25 10.33
N ARG A 172 56.26 -0.61 11.54
CA ARG A 172 57.04 -0.47 12.79
C ARG A 172 57.94 -1.64 13.09
N ARG A 173 57.84 -2.76 12.38
CA ARG A 173 58.70 -3.97 12.61
C ARG A 173 59.97 -3.98 11.74
N SER A 174 60.16 -3.09 10.80
CA SER A 174 61.32 -3.09 9.89
C SER A 174 62.41 -2.05 10.29
N GLY A 175 62.38 -1.51 11.49
CA GLY A 175 63.30 -0.44 11.92
C GLY A 175 64.29 -0.79 13.03
N ASP A 176 64.37 -2.06 13.49
CA ASP A 176 65.36 -2.47 14.48
C ASP A 176 66.10 -3.75 13.98
N ALA A 177 67.15 -3.51 13.20
CA ALA A 177 68.24 -4.45 12.98
C ALA A 177 69.52 -3.68 12.57
#